data_4a1947dd39e3352c1e712a643e6dd03c
#
_entry.id   4a1947dd39e3352c1e712a643e6dd03c
#
_cell.length_a   1.000
_cell.length_b   1.000
_cell.length_c   1.000
_cell.angle_alpha   90.00
_cell.angle_beta   90.00
_cell.angle_gamma   90.00
#
_symmetry.space_group_name_H-M   'P 1'
#
loop_
_entity.id
_entity.type
_entity.pdbx_description
1 polymer ?
#
loop_
_entity_poly.entity_id
_entity_poly.type
_entity_poly.pdbx_seq_one_letter_code
_entity_poly.pdbx_strand_id
1 'polypeptide(L)'
;DVTDAMMVGHSTGGGEVARYIGRHGTGRVAKAVLLGAVTPIMMKTKSNPDGLSMEVFDGFRSAYLTDRAQFFLDIASGPFFGFNRPGAHVSEGRIRSWWNQGMM
;
A
#
# COMPACT_ATOMS: atom_id res chain seq x y z
N ASP A 1 -7.74 27.08 3.85
CA ASP A 1 -8.07 26.17 2.73
C ASP A 1 -6.84 26.06 1.81
N VAL A 2 -6.47 24.82 1.46
CA VAL A 2 -5.37 24.57 0.54
C VAL A 2 -5.93 24.53 -0.88
N THR A 3 -5.37 25.32 -1.78
CA THR A 3 -5.63 25.33 -3.21
C THR A 3 -4.32 25.18 -3.96
N ASP A 4 -4.37 24.84 -5.24
CA ASP A 4 -3.19 24.60 -6.07
C ASP A 4 -2.20 23.58 -5.47
N ALA A 5 -2.74 22.57 -4.78
CA ALA A 5 -1.94 21.57 -4.09
C ALA A 5 -1.22 20.66 -5.07
N MET A 6 0.04 20.34 -4.77
CA MET A 6 0.71 19.18 -5.34
C MET A 6 0.45 18.00 -4.42
N MET A 7 -0.34 17.03 -4.88
CA MET A 7 -0.62 15.79 -4.13
C MET A 7 0.39 14.72 -4.50
N VAL A 8 1.01 14.11 -3.49
CA VAL A 8 1.95 13.00 -3.69
C VAL A 8 1.41 11.79 -2.91
N GLY A 9 1.09 10.72 -3.62
CA GLY A 9 0.58 9.49 -3.04
C GLY A 9 1.52 8.31 -3.27
N HIS A 10 1.96 7.66 -2.20
CA HIS A 10 2.73 6.42 -2.26
C HIS A 10 1.87 5.23 -1.87
N SER A 11 1.98 4.11 -2.58
CA SER A 11 1.26 2.87 -2.30
C SER A 11 -0.27 3.11 -2.24
N THR A 12 -0.93 2.78 -1.13
CA THR A 12 -2.36 3.05 -0.91
C THR A 12 -2.71 4.54 -1.01
N GLY A 13 -1.81 5.43 -0.55
CA GLY A 13 -1.98 6.87 -0.68
C GLY A 13 -2.09 7.35 -2.14
N GLY A 14 -1.48 6.63 -3.08
CA GLY A 14 -1.67 6.91 -4.51
C GLY A 14 -3.10 6.59 -4.97
N GLY A 15 -3.68 5.50 -4.47
CA GLY A 15 -5.10 5.19 -4.69
C GLY A 15 -6.03 6.24 -4.09
N GLU A 16 -5.69 6.78 -2.92
CA GLU A 16 -6.45 7.87 -2.27
C GLU A 16 -6.41 9.15 -3.09
N VAL A 17 -5.24 9.54 -3.60
CA VAL A 17 -5.10 10.70 -4.49
C VAL A 17 -5.96 10.54 -5.73
N ALA A 18 -5.88 9.38 -6.40
CA ALA A 18 -6.68 9.10 -7.58
C ALA A 18 -8.19 9.13 -7.27
N ARG A 19 -8.60 8.55 -6.13
CA ARG A 19 -10.00 8.57 -5.67
C ARG A 19 -10.47 9.99 -5.34
N TYR A 20 -9.64 10.79 -4.67
CA TYR A 20 -9.96 12.19 -4.37
C TYR A 20 -10.26 12.95 -5.65
N ILE A 21 -9.36 12.89 -6.64
CA ILE A 21 -9.51 13.58 -7.91
C ILE A 21 -10.76 13.08 -8.66
N GLY A 22 -10.98 11.77 -8.68
CA GLY A 22 -12.16 11.17 -9.32
C GLY A 22 -13.50 11.59 -8.71
N ARG A 23 -13.53 11.88 -7.41
CA ARG A 23 -14.76 12.28 -6.68
C ARG A 23 -14.99 13.78 -6.59
N HIS A 24 -13.90 14.54 -6.48
CA HIS A 24 -13.94 15.97 -6.17
C HIS A 24 -13.40 16.85 -7.29
N GLY A 25 -12.88 16.25 -8.36
CA GLY A 25 -12.26 16.97 -9.47
C GLY A 25 -10.91 17.58 -9.11
N THR A 26 -10.40 18.42 -9.99
CA THR A 26 -9.07 19.02 -9.89
C THR A 26 -9.07 20.44 -9.33
N GLY A 27 -10.20 20.97 -8.88
CA GLY A 27 -10.32 22.38 -8.48
C GLY A 27 -9.36 22.84 -7.37
N ARG A 28 -8.79 21.90 -6.60
CA ARG A 28 -7.79 22.18 -5.56
C ARG A 28 -6.42 21.55 -5.85
N VAL A 29 -6.27 20.86 -6.99
CA VAL A 29 -5.09 20.05 -7.29
C VAL A 29 -4.40 20.61 -8.52
N ALA A 30 -3.23 21.20 -8.35
CA ALA A 30 -2.39 21.64 -9.46
C ALA A 30 -1.65 20.49 -10.12
N LYS A 31 -1.15 19.54 -9.32
CA LYS A 31 -0.40 18.37 -9.81
C LYS A 31 -0.64 17.15 -8.92
N ALA A 32 -0.54 15.96 -9.50
CA ALA A 32 -0.55 14.70 -8.76
C ALA A 32 0.67 13.86 -9.14
N VAL A 33 1.33 13.27 -8.14
CA VAL A 33 2.43 12.34 -8.30
C VAL A 33 2.04 11.03 -7.62
N LEU A 34 2.12 9.93 -8.36
CA LEU A 34 1.79 8.59 -7.88
C LEU A 34 3.07 7.74 -7.87
N LEU A 35 3.48 7.30 -6.69
CA LEU A 35 4.70 6.53 -6.48
C LEU A 35 4.35 5.09 -6.08
N GLY A 36 4.56 4.14 -6.99
CA GLY A 36 4.22 2.73 -6.71
C GLY A 36 2.79 2.57 -6.18
N ALA A 37 1.87 3.33 -6.77
CA ALA A 37 0.49 3.43 -6.28
C ALA A 37 -0.28 2.13 -6.48
N VAL A 38 -1.10 1.76 -5.51
CA VAL A 38 -2.14 0.75 -5.67
C VAL A 38 -3.42 1.39 -6.20
N THR A 39 -4.24 0.60 -6.89
CA THR A 39 -5.53 1.07 -7.41
C THR A 39 -6.46 1.48 -6.27
N PRO A 40 -7.41 2.42 -6.50
CA PRO A 40 -8.40 2.82 -5.49
C PRO A 40 -9.28 1.68 -4.97
N ILE A 41 -9.46 0.64 -5.76
CA ILE A 41 -10.20 -0.57 -5.39
C ILE A 41 -9.27 -1.77 -5.53
N MET A 42 -8.79 -2.30 -4.42
CA MET A 42 -7.96 -3.52 -4.38
C MET A 42 -8.81 -4.79 -4.34
N MET A 43 -9.99 -4.71 -3.74
CA MET A 43 -10.86 -5.85 -3.53
C MET A 43 -11.51 -6.32 -4.84
N LYS A 44 -11.65 -7.62 -4.98
CA LYS A 44 -12.39 -8.27 -6.08
C LYS A 44 -13.87 -7.90 -6.02
N THR A 45 -14.37 -7.34 -7.09
CA THR A 45 -15.78 -6.95 -7.27
C THR A 45 -16.20 -7.19 -8.72
N LYS A 46 -17.46 -6.95 -9.03
CA LYS A 46 -17.93 -7.00 -10.42
C LYS A 46 -17.20 -5.99 -11.33
N SER A 47 -16.82 -4.84 -10.79
CA SER A 47 -16.08 -3.80 -11.50
C SER A 47 -14.55 -3.96 -11.44
N ASN A 48 -14.05 -4.88 -10.61
CA ASN A 48 -12.64 -5.23 -10.47
C ASN A 48 -12.49 -6.76 -10.33
N PRO A 49 -12.71 -7.52 -11.41
CA PRO A 49 -12.73 -8.99 -11.35
C PRO A 49 -11.36 -9.61 -11.03
N ASP A 50 -10.28 -8.91 -11.32
CA ASP A 50 -8.89 -9.33 -11.06
C ASP A 50 -8.37 -8.87 -9.69
N GLY A 51 -9.22 -8.27 -8.86
CA GLY A 51 -8.88 -7.81 -7.52
C GLY A 51 -8.65 -8.96 -6.55
N LEU A 52 -8.10 -8.62 -5.37
CA LEU A 52 -7.86 -9.56 -4.29
C LEU A 52 -9.18 -9.98 -3.63
N SER A 53 -9.32 -11.26 -3.31
CA SER A 53 -10.49 -11.74 -2.57
C SER A 53 -10.51 -11.20 -1.13
N MET A 54 -11.69 -11.21 -0.48
CA MET A 54 -11.83 -10.74 0.90
C MET A 54 -10.99 -11.57 1.88
N GLU A 55 -10.85 -12.88 1.61
CA GLU A 55 -10.08 -13.80 2.44
C GLU A 55 -8.61 -13.37 2.60
N VAL A 56 -8.03 -12.74 1.57
CA VAL A 56 -6.66 -12.19 1.66
C VAL A 56 -6.59 -11.07 2.69
N PHE A 57 -7.57 -10.17 2.69
CA PHE A 57 -7.62 -9.07 3.66
C PHE A 57 -7.91 -9.57 5.07
N ASP A 58 -8.79 -10.56 5.21
CA ASP A 58 -9.08 -11.18 6.51
C ASP A 58 -7.87 -11.96 7.04
N GLY A 59 -7.10 -12.60 6.17
CA GLY A 59 -5.82 -13.20 6.51
C GLY A 59 -4.82 -12.17 7.07
N PHE A 60 -4.68 -11.01 6.44
CA PHE A 60 -3.83 -9.92 6.94
C PHE A 60 -4.32 -9.39 8.30
N ARG A 61 -5.62 -9.20 8.46
CA ARG A 61 -6.21 -8.75 9.75
C ARG A 61 -5.94 -9.77 10.86
N SER A 62 -6.16 -11.05 10.57
CA SER A 62 -5.91 -12.13 11.53
C SER A 62 -4.45 -12.21 11.92
N ALA A 63 -3.53 -12.19 10.97
CA ALA A 63 -2.09 -12.22 11.23
C ALA A 63 -1.65 -11.02 12.08
N TYR A 64 -2.11 -9.81 11.72
CA TYR A 64 -1.84 -8.59 12.48
C TYR A 64 -2.34 -8.65 13.93
N LEU A 65 -3.56 -9.19 14.15
CA LEU A 65 -4.15 -9.31 15.47
C LEU A 65 -3.51 -10.42 16.31
N THR A 66 -2.99 -11.45 15.67
CA THR A 66 -2.33 -12.57 16.35
C THR A 66 -0.94 -12.18 16.84
N ASP A 67 -0.12 -11.62 15.97
CA ASP A 67 1.23 -11.15 16.28
C ASP A 67 1.63 -10.02 15.32
N ARG A 68 1.42 -8.78 15.77
CA ARG A 68 1.76 -7.59 15.00
C ARG A 68 3.25 -7.52 14.64
N ALA A 69 4.11 -7.93 15.55
CA ALA A 69 5.55 -7.87 15.34
C ALA A 69 5.97 -8.85 14.24
N GLN A 70 5.50 -10.08 14.31
CA GLN A 70 5.77 -11.09 13.29
C GLN A 70 5.14 -10.69 11.95
N PHE A 71 3.91 -10.20 11.95
CA PHE A 71 3.24 -9.74 10.73
C PHE A 71 4.04 -8.69 9.96
N PHE A 72 4.57 -7.67 10.65
CA PHE A 72 5.40 -6.66 9.99
C PHE A 72 6.74 -7.21 9.50
N LEU A 73 7.30 -8.19 10.21
CA LEU A 73 8.52 -8.86 9.76
C LEU A 73 8.28 -9.67 8.48
N ASP A 74 7.19 -10.42 8.43
CA ASP A 74 6.81 -11.25 7.29
C ASP A 74 6.53 -10.39 6.04
N ILE A 75 5.81 -9.29 6.20
CA ILE A 75 5.55 -8.34 5.11
C ILE A 75 6.85 -7.79 4.53
N ALA A 76 7.78 -7.35 5.38
CA ALA A 76 9.06 -6.80 4.95
C ALA A 76 9.98 -7.85 4.33
N SER A 77 9.93 -9.09 4.84
CA SER A 77 10.72 -10.22 4.33
C SER A 77 10.20 -10.78 3.01
N GLY A 78 8.96 -10.49 2.67
CA GLY A 78 8.24 -11.05 1.52
C GLY A 78 7.95 -10.04 0.42
N PRO A 79 6.65 -9.84 0.11
CA PRO A 79 6.24 -9.14 -1.11
C PRO A 79 6.48 -7.63 -1.08
N PHE A 80 6.59 -6.99 0.08
CA PHE A 80 6.66 -5.53 0.19
C PHE A 80 7.88 -4.96 -0.56
N PHE A 81 9.05 -5.56 -0.39
CA PHE A 81 10.26 -5.23 -1.15
C PHE A 81 10.50 -6.15 -2.35
N GLY A 82 9.62 -7.09 -2.59
CA GLY A 82 9.78 -8.10 -3.63
C GLY A 82 10.85 -9.15 -3.32
N PHE A 83 11.20 -9.36 -2.05
CA PHE A 83 12.20 -10.35 -1.65
C PHE A 83 11.76 -11.80 -1.85
N ASN A 84 10.45 -12.02 -2.02
CA ASN A 84 9.87 -13.31 -2.39
C ASN A 84 9.98 -13.66 -3.89
N ARG A 85 10.56 -12.79 -4.71
CA ARG A 85 10.72 -13.05 -6.14
C ARG A 85 11.95 -13.91 -6.40
N PRO A 86 11.93 -14.81 -7.38
CA PRO A 86 13.11 -15.56 -7.78
C PRO A 86 14.28 -14.63 -8.13
N GLY A 87 15.46 -14.90 -7.58
CA GLY A 87 16.66 -14.09 -7.82
C GLY A 87 16.72 -12.75 -7.08
N ALA A 88 15.76 -12.49 -6.17
CA ALA A 88 15.79 -11.26 -5.37
C ALA A 88 17.01 -11.22 -4.44
N HIS A 89 17.66 -10.05 -4.38
CA HIS A 89 18.75 -9.81 -3.44
C HIS A 89 18.17 -9.35 -2.10
N VAL A 90 18.01 -10.28 -1.17
CA VAL A 90 17.43 -10.01 0.15
C VAL A 90 18.38 -9.16 1.01
N SER A 91 17.85 -8.13 1.65
CA SER A 91 18.58 -7.26 2.56
C SER A 91 17.98 -7.30 3.98
N GLU A 92 18.63 -8.04 4.88
CA GLU A 92 18.24 -8.12 6.29
C GLU A 92 18.22 -6.75 6.97
N GLY A 93 19.18 -5.89 6.65
CA GLY A 93 19.22 -4.54 7.17
C GLY A 93 18.01 -3.71 6.79
N ARG A 94 17.53 -3.84 5.55
CA ARG A 94 16.31 -3.17 5.07
C ARG A 94 15.07 -3.72 5.75
N ILE A 95 14.96 -5.04 5.88
CA ILE A 95 13.86 -5.71 6.58
C ILE A 95 13.76 -5.19 8.01
N ARG A 96 14.86 -5.20 8.76
CA ARG A 96 14.91 -4.74 10.16
C ARG A 96 14.61 -3.25 10.30
N SER A 97 15.13 -2.42 9.40
CA SER A 97 14.86 -0.98 9.40
C SER A 97 13.36 -0.69 9.22
N TRP A 98 12.73 -1.36 8.28
CA TRP A 98 11.29 -1.20 8.04
C TRP A 98 10.45 -1.76 9.19
N TRP A 99 10.81 -2.95 9.70
CA TRP A 99 10.17 -3.55 10.85
C TRP A 99 10.19 -2.62 12.08
N ASN A 100 11.36 -2.04 12.38
CA ASN A 100 11.49 -1.08 13.50
C ASN A 100 10.53 0.11 13.35
N GLN A 101 10.35 0.65 12.14
CA GLN A 101 9.39 1.73 11.89
C GLN A 101 7.95 1.28 12.14
N GLY A 102 7.59 0.08 11.76
CA GLY A 102 6.26 -0.49 11.99
C GLY A 102 5.96 -0.77 13.47
N MET A 103 6.99 -0.87 14.32
CA MET A 103 6.87 -1.16 15.76
C MET A 103 6.80 0.11 16.61
N MET A 104 7.12 1.28 16.08
CA MET A 104 6.95 2.57 16.74
C MET A 104 5.47 3.00 16.77
#